data_0766e050ccf6565eebe9dd1b349c986f
#
_entry.id   0766e050ccf6565eebe9dd1b349c986f
#
_cell.length_a   1.000
_cell.length_b   1.000
_cell.length_c   1.000
_cell.angle_alpha   90.00
_cell.angle_beta   90.00
_cell.angle_gamma   90.00
#
_symmetry.space_group_name_H-M   'P 1'
#
loop_
_entity.id
_entity.type
_entity.pdbx_description
1 polymer ?
#
loop_
_entity_poly.entity_id
_entity_poly.type
_entity_poly.pdbx_seq_one_letter_code
_entity_poly.pdbx_strand_id
1 'polypeptide(L)'
;MENLQLIRKIIEQLSHWRVFTELSSASQLNDVNNTNEDLAGLILNEIYGWNLINLNTKKSNFPAIDLGDTKSGIGVSVTATDTSDYIKDKIGKNITYKVYETYPTHYFLITTSKKNYSVTFDTKGKYAFDKSVNILDIEDLSKAIKALTDIKKQEKILSILENYVYKLKGHFIEDITPQDIAKVLQEFSSQNPDLIKNISVSIQSIHRTDFPEKNRINNLSEGYIKLIQQESLPFFEQFAKFLEKFENRNFKKIYYNITTDLQKVILVNRSDFEQFDQIFETIESICKEQVPQLLADRRTLQILLHFMYFQCDIGENKP
;
A
#
# COMPACT_ATOMS: atom_id res chain seq x y z
N MET A 1 24.57 -4.64 9.43
CA MET A 1 24.36 -5.21 8.07
C MET A 1 22.92 -5.08 7.60
N GLU A 2 21.94 -5.28 8.45
CA GLU A 2 20.48 -5.20 8.13
C GLU A 2 20.05 -3.83 7.58
N ASN A 3 20.47 -2.74 8.21
CA ASN A 3 20.11 -1.38 7.76
C ASN A 3 20.58 -1.08 6.31
N LEU A 4 21.77 -1.55 5.93
CA LEU A 4 22.26 -1.32 4.56
C LEU A 4 21.44 -2.09 3.51
N GLN A 5 20.97 -3.28 3.84
CA GLN A 5 20.10 -4.06 2.95
C GLN A 5 18.72 -3.42 2.83
N LEU A 6 18.16 -2.90 3.92
CA LEU A 6 16.89 -2.16 3.92
C LEU A 6 16.99 -0.93 3.01
N ILE A 7 18.02 -0.10 3.17
CA ILE A 7 18.23 1.08 2.32
C ILE A 7 18.40 0.71 0.85
N ARG A 8 19.10 -0.38 0.53
CA ARG A 8 19.23 -0.85 -0.87
C ARG A 8 17.87 -1.21 -1.47
N LYS A 9 17.01 -1.92 -0.74
CA LYS A 9 15.66 -2.25 -1.19
C LYS A 9 14.83 -0.98 -1.42
N ILE A 10 14.90 -0.02 -0.50
CA ILE A 10 14.19 1.27 -0.66
C ILE A 10 14.64 1.99 -1.93
N ILE A 11 15.96 2.06 -2.17
CA ILE A 11 16.51 2.71 -3.37
C ILE A 11 16.05 1.98 -4.65
N GLU A 12 15.99 0.65 -4.63
CA GLU A 12 15.46 -0.15 -5.73
C GLU A 12 14.00 0.22 -6.03
N GLN A 13 13.13 0.26 -5.03
CA GLN A 13 11.73 0.62 -5.21
C GLN A 13 11.54 2.09 -5.65
N LEU A 14 12.31 3.02 -5.12
CA LEU A 14 12.32 4.41 -5.58
C LEU A 14 12.76 4.52 -7.05
N SER A 15 13.73 3.70 -7.47
CA SER A 15 14.18 3.64 -8.87
C SER A 15 13.07 3.11 -9.78
N HIS A 16 12.34 2.07 -9.35
CA HIS A 16 11.18 1.57 -10.09
C HIS A 16 10.09 2.64 -10.21
N TRP A 17 9.76 3.34 -9.12
CA TRP A 17 8.79 4.44 -9.15
C TRP A 17 9.19 5.51 -10.16
N ARG A 18 10.43 5.99 -10.09
CA ARG A 18 10.97 6.99 -11.02
C ARG A 18 10.85 6.55 -12.47
N VAL A 19 11.42 5.39 -12.82
CA VAL A 19 11.45 4.89 -14.21
C VAL A 19 10.03 4.67 -14.73
N PHE A 20 9.16 4.08 -13.92
CA PHE A 20 7.77 3.87 -14.31
C PHE A 20 7.04 5.19 -14.58
N THR A 21 7.20 6.18 -13.69
CA THR A 21 6.59 7.51 -13.87
C THR A 21 7.11 8.20 -15.12
N GLU A 22 8.41 8.11 -15.41
CA GLU A 22 9.03 8.68 -16.60
C GLU A 22 8.46 8.07 -17.88
N LEU A 23 8.39 6.74 -17.96
CA LEU A 23 7.85 6.01 -19.11
C LEU A 23 6.33 6.23 -19.28
N SER A 24 5.56 6.23 -18.19
CA SER A 24 4.13 6.46 -18.22
C SER A 24 3.77 7.87 -18.65
N SER A 25 4.51 8.86 -18.17
CA SER A 25 4.36 10.26 -18.59
C SER A 25 4.65 10.44 -20.08
N ALA A 26 5.73 9.81 -20.59
CA ALA A 26 6.04 9.80 -22.02
C ALA A 26 4.94 9.13 -22.87
N SER A 27 4.22 8.16 -22.29
CA SER A 27 3.13 7.41 -22.93
C SER A 27 1.74 8.05 -22.71
N GLN A 28 1.66 9.21 -22.04
CA GLN A 28 0.42 9.94 -21.73
C GLN A 28 -0.61 9.14 -20.92
N LEU A 29 -0.16 8.25 -20.04
CA LEU A 29 -1.01 7.49 -19.13
C LEU A 29 -1.37 8.37 -17.91
N ASN A 30 -2.52 9.05 -17.98
CA ASN A 30 -2.93 10.06 -16.99
C ASN A 30 -3.45 9.47 -15.66
N ASP A 31 -3.91 8.24 -15.64
CA ASP A 31 -4.37 7.50 -14.46
C ASP A 31 -3.24 7.24 -13.44
N VAL A 32 -1.99 7.21 -13.90
CA VAL A 32 -0.80 7.09 -13.04
C VAL A 32 -0.58 8.33 -12.15
N ASN A 33 -1.12 9.49 -12.53
CA ASN A 33 -0.89 10.74 -11.80
C ASN A 33 -1.53 10.72 -10.41
N ASN A 34 -2.80 10.32 -10.29
CA ASN A 34 -3.49 10.23 -8.99
C ASN A 34 -2.77 9.27 -8.05
N THR A 35 -2.31 8.17 -8.62
CA THR A 35 -1.55 7.14 -7.94
C THR A 35 -0.22 7.69 -7.42
N ASN A 36 0.49 8.50 -8.20
CA ASN A 36 1.73 9.16 -7.78
C ASN A 36 1.51 10.20 -6.66
N GLU A 37 0.39 10.93 -6.69
CA GLU A 37 0.05 11.89 -5.64
C GLU A 37 -0.15 11.18 -4.29
N ASP A 38 -0.92 10.09 -4.26
CA ASP A 38 -1.17 9.33 -3.04
C ASP A 38 0.12 8.74 -2.47
N LEU A 39 0.97 8.13 -3.32
CA LEU A 39 2.27 7.63 -2.90
C LEU A 39 3.15 8.73 -2.33
N ALA A 40 3.26 9.85 -3.04
CA ALA A 40 4.04 11.00 -2.59
C ALA A 40 3.58 11.48 -1.21
N GLY A 41 2.27 11.57 -0.99
CA GLY A 41 1.69 11.95 0.28
C GLY A 41 2.10 11.01 1.42
N LEU A 42 1.98 9.70 1.21
CA LEU A 42 2.36 8.70 2.21
C LEU A 42 3.87 8.77 2.54
N ILE A 43 4.73 8.86 1.53
CA ILE A 43 6.19 8.91 1.72
C ILE A 43 6.62 10.20 2.44
N LEU A 44 6.11 11.36 2.01
CA LEU A 44 6.43 12.65 2.62
C LEU A 44 5.96 12.73 4.07
N ASN A 45 4.79 12.16 4.38
CA ASN A 45 4.27 12.07 5.74
C ASN A 45 5.21 11.27 6.65
N GLU A 46 5.71 10.13 6.18
CA GLU A 46 6.65 9.32 6.97
C GLU A 46 8.03 9.97 7.14
N ILE A 47 8.54 10.65 6.09
CA ILE A 47 9.85 11.31 6.14
C ILE A 47 9.83 12.54 7.06
N TYR A 48 8.84 13.41 6.86
CA TYR A 48 8.84 14.74 7.46
C TYR A 48 7.88 14.89 8.64
N GLY A 49 7.03 13.88 8.89
CA GLY A 49 6.01 13.94 9.93
C GLY A 49 4.85 14.88 9.60
N TRP A 50 4.61 15.15 8.31
CA TRP A 50 3.47 15.94 7.85
C TRP A 50 2.18 15.11 7.88
N ASN A 51 1.04 15.79 7.69
CA ASN A 51 -0.26 15.15 7.56
C ASN A 51 -0.93 15.57 6.25
N LEU A 52 -0.21 15.33 5.16
CA LEU A 52 -0.67 15.62 3.80
C LEU A 52 -1.85 14.73 3.43
N ILE A 53 -2.88 15.33 2.86
CA ILE A 53 -4.02 14.64 2.25
C ILE A 53 -4.11 15.03 0.78
N ASN A 54 -4.59 14.13 -0.06
CA ASN A 54 -4.83 14.41 -1.48
C ASN A 54 -6.06 15.33 -1.61
N LEU A 55 -5.84 16.55 -2.12
CA LEU A 55 -6.87 17.57 -2.27
C LEU A 55 -7.78 17.31 -3.48
N ASN A 56 -7.28 16.58 -4.48
CA ASN A 56 -8.04 16.20 -5.67
C ASN A 56 -9.17 15.21 -5.38
N THR A 57 -9.10 14.50 -4.23
CA THR A 57 -10.20 13.65 -3.75
C THR A 57 -11.40 14.46 -3.26
N LYS A 58 -11.16 15.69 -2.76
CA LYS A 58 -12.23 16.58 -2.26
C LYS A 58 -12.79 17.49 -3.35
N LYS A 59 -11.92 17.95 -4.24
CA LYS A 59 -12.27 18.83 -5.36
C LYS A 59 -11.36 18.51 -6.53
N SER A 60 -11.92 17.93 -7.58
CA SER A 60 -11.18 17.62 -8.81
C SER A 60 -10.43 18.87 -9.32
N ASN A 61 -9.16 18.68 -9.68
CA ASN A 61 -8.26 19.73 -10.16
C ASN A 61 -8.10 20.89 -9.15
N PHE A 62 -7.76 20.58 -7.91
CA PHE A 62 -7.44 21.61 -6.94
C PHE A 62 -6.30 22.51 -7.48
N PRO A 63 -6.43 23.86 -7.40
CA PRO A 63 -5.49 24.74 -8.06
C PRO A 63 -4.11 24.70 -7.40
N ALA A 64 -3.06 24.66 -8.20
CA ALA A 64 -1.66 24.81 -7.85
C ALA A 64 -0.99 23.69 -7.04
N ILE A 65 -1.68 23.05 -6.13
CA ILE A 65 -1.15 21.96 -5.29
C ILE A 65 -2.01 20.73 -5.37
N ASP A 66 -1.42 19.56 -5.15
CA ASP A 66 -2.11 18.27 -5.22
C ASP A 66 -2.35 17.71 -3.81
N LEU A 67 -1.40 17.96 -2.89
CA LEU A 67 -1.46 17.52 -1.50
C LEU A 67 -1.43 18.73 -0.56
N GLY A 68 -2.11 18.64 0.58
CA GLY A 68 -2.13 19.71 1.56
C GLY A 68 -2.22 19.25 3.01
N ASP A 69 -1.45 19.89 3.88
CA ASP A 69 -1.56 19.83 5.34
C ASP A 69 -1.93 21.21 5.86
N THR A 70 -3.22 21.42 6.16
CA THR A 70 -3.73 22.70 6.64
C THR A 70 -3.21 23.08 8.03
N LYS A 71 -2.87 22.08 8.85
CA LYS A 71 -2.38 22.32 10.21
C LYS A 71 -0.95 22.90 10.19
N SER A 72 -0.10 22.36 9.31
CA SER A 72 1.27 22.81 9.16
C SER A 72 1.44 23.88 8.09
N GLY A 73 0.37 24.20 7.33
CA GLY A 73 0.41 25.19 6.26
C GLY A 73 1.26 24.76 5.06
N ILE A 74 1.34 23.45 4.79
CA ILE A 74 2.19 22.89 3.75
C ILE A 74 1.34 22.45 2.56
N GLY A 75 1.69 22.89 1.37
CA GLY A 75 1.14 22.42 0.10
C GLY A 75 2.23 21.77 -0.75
N VAL A 76 1.91 20.70 -1.47
CA VAL A 76 2.84 20.01 -2.36
C VAL A 76 2.21 19.82 -3.73
N SER A 77 2.95 20.21 -4.77
CA SER A 77 2.64 19.84 -6.16
C SER A 77 3.47 18.62 -6.53
N VAL A 78 2.81 17.55 -6.97
CA VAL A 78 3.46 16.30 -7.42
C VAL A 78 3.44 16.26 -8.94
N THR A 79 4.61 16.06 -9.57
CA THR A 79 4.70 16.14 -11.03
C THR A 79 5.86 15.32 -11.60
N ALA A 80 5.68 14.78 -12.80
CA ALA A 80 6.76 14.25 -13.63
C ALA A 80 7.44 15.34 -14.48
N THR A 81 6.83 16.53 -14.58
CA THR A 81 7.33 17.64 -15.41
C THR A 81 8.35 18.47 -14.65
N ASP A 82 9.56 18.53 -15.19
CA ASP A 82 10.73 19.19 -14.60
C ASP A 82 11.07 20.56 -15.21
N THR A 83 10.17 21.16 -16.00
CA THR A 83 10.45 22.42 -16.68
C THR A 83 10.22 23.64 -15.79
N SER A 84 11.08 24.66 -15.94
CA SER A 84 10.92 25.91 -15.19
C SER A 84 9.60 26.62 -15.47
N ASP A 85 9.04 26.46 -16.67
CA ASP A 85 7.79 27.11 -17.05
C ASP A 85 6.59 26.46 -16.38
N TYR A 86 6.60 25.12 -16.19
CA TYR A 86 5.59 24.44 -15.39
C TYR A 86 5.59 24.92 -13.93
N ILE A 87 6.78 25.04 -13.32
CA ILE A 87 6.91 25.52 -11.93
C ILE A 87 6.42 26.96 -11.81
N LYS A 88 6.78 27.84 -12.77
CA LYS A 88 6.29 29.23 -12.81
C LYS A 88 4.76 29.29 -12.93
N ASP A 89 4.17 28.46 -13.79
CA ASP A 89 2.71 28.39 -13.96
C ASP A 89 2.01 27.98 -12.65
N LYS A 90 2.50 26.95 -11.98
CA LYS A 90 1.97 26.51 -10.67
C LYS A 90 2.13 27.58 -9.60
N ILE A 91 3.27 28.30 -9.54
CA ILE A 91 3.49 29.45 -8.64
C ILE A 91 2.48 30.57 -8.98
N GLY A 92 2.29 30.88 -10.25
CA GLY A 92 1.31 31.84 -10.71
C GLY A 92 -0.12 31.48 -10.30
N LYS A 93 -0.51 30.21 -10.45
CA LYS A 93 -1.81 29.68 -9.99
C LYS A 93 -1.95 29.76 -8.47
N ASN A 94 -0.89 29.44 -7.70
CA ASN A 94 -0.91 29.57 -6.24
C ASN A 94 -1.26 31.00 -5.81
N ILE A 95 -0.65 32.02 -6.47
CA ILE A 95 -0.91 33.43 -6.21
C ILE A 95 -2.32 33.83 -6.66
N THR A 96 -2.71 33.45 -7.88
CA THR A 96 -4.02 33.84 -8.48
C THR A 96 -5.18 33.31 -7.68
N TYR A 97 -5.10 32.06 -7.22
CA TYR A 97 -6.17 31.41 -6.44
C TYR A 97 -5.98 31.57 -4.92
N LYS A 98 -4.97 32.34 -4.50
CA LYS A 98 -4.64 32.62 -3.09
C LYS A 98 -4.43 31.37 -2.24
N VAL A 99 -3.90 30.30 -2.84
CA VAL A 99 -3.66 29.03 -2.15
C VAL A 99 -2.64 29.22 -1.03
N TYR A 100 -1.68 30.14 -1.19
CA TYR A 100 -0.69 30.52 -0.19
C TYR A 100 -1.30 31.04 1.14
N GLU A 101 -2.54 31.50 1.15
CA GLU A 101 -3.19 31.97 2.40
C GLU A 101 -3.46 30.79 3.35
N THR A 102 -3.74 29.60 2.79
CA THR A 102 -3.95 28.37 3.57
C THR A 102 -2.67 27.53 3.67
N TYR A 103 -1.84 27.54 2.61
CA TYR A 103 -0.63 26.77 2.47
C TYR A 103 0.57 27.70 2.16
N PRO A 104 1.07 28.44 3.16
CA PRO A 104 2.17 29.42 2.96
C PRO A 104 3.51 28.78 2.61
N THR A 105 3.67 27.49 2.82
CA THR A 105 4.87 26.75 2.39
C THR A 105 4.50 25.82 1.24
N HIS A 106 5.06 26.09 0.06
CA HIS A 106 4.78 25.35 -1.16
C HIS A 106 6.01 24.55 -1.59
N TYR A 107 5.86 23.22 -1.70
CA TYR A 107 6.87 22.32 -2.24
C TYR A 107 6.46 21.80 -3.62
N PHE A 108 7.48 21.45 -4.41
CA PHE A 108 7.33 20.65 -5.61
C PHE A 108 8.04 19.33 -5.38
N LEU A 109 7.37 18.22 -5.64
CA LEU A 109 7.99 16.91 -5.74
C LEU A 109 8.00 16.48 -7.21
N ILE A 110 9.19 16.48 -7.80
CA ILE A 110 9.42 15.97 -9.14
C ILE A 110 9.66 14.47 -9.04
N THR A 111 8.73 13.66 -9.54
CA THR A 111 8.78 12.21 -9.45
C THR A 111 9.77 11.55 -10.41
N THR A 112 10.48 12.36 -11.18
CA THR A 112 11.61 11.98 -12.03
C THR A 112 12.91 12.57 -11.45
N SER A 113 13.66 13.34 -12.22
CA SER A 113 14.85 14.07 -11.73
C SER A 113 14.68 15.55 -11.97
N LYS A 114 14.89 16.35 -10.95
CA LYS A 114 14.90 17.81 -11.10
C LYS A 114 16.08 18.27 -11.90
N LYS A 115 15.87 19.36 -12.65
CA LYS A 115 16.94 20.05 -13.34
C LYS A 115 17.67 21.03 -12.41
N ASN A 116 18.86 21.41 -12.80
CA ASN A 116 19.52 22.54 -12.18
C ASN A 116 18.93 23.84 -12.78
N TYR A 117 18.02 24.47 -12.02
CA TYR A 117 17.34 25.69 -12.47
C TYR A 117 18.22 26.91 -12.32
N SER A 118 18.61 27.53 -13.45
CA SER A 118 19.33 28.81 -13.48
C SER A 118 18.42 30.02 -13.22
N VAL A 119 17.10 29.85 -13.43
CA VAL A 119 16.09 30.90 -13.24
C VAL A 119 15.72 31.14 -11.78
N THR A 120 15.26 32.35 -11.48
CA THR A 120 14.56 32.69 -10.23
C THR A 120 13.06 32.46 -10.38
N PHE A 121 12.42 32.00 -9.31
CA PHE A 121 10.98 31.84 -9.24
C PHE A 121 10.38 32.96 -8.40
N ASP A 122 9.61 33.84 -9.05
CA ASP A 122 9.03 35.03 -8.42
C ASP A 122 7.66 34.70 -7.79
N THR A 123 7.59 34.74 -6.47
CA THR A 123 6.35 34.60 -5.70
C THR A 123 5.61 35.91 -5.48
N LYS A 124 6.09 37.01 -6.09
CA LYS A 124 5.59 38.37 -5.85
C LYS A 124 5.55 38.76 -4.37
N GLY A 125 6.46 38.21 -3.59
CA GLY A 125 6.57 38.45 -2.15
C GLY A 125 5.38 37.87 -1.32
N LYS A 126 4.57 36.99 -1.88
CA LYS A 126 3.39 36.42 -1.19
C LYS A 126 3.76 35.31 -0.22
N TYR A 127 4.81 34.55 -0.54
CA TYR A 127 5.33 33.48 0.33
C TYR A 127 6.81 33.24 0.02
N ALA A 128 7.53 32.67 0.98
CA ALA A 128 8.94 32.31 0.79
C ALA A 128 9.08 31.09 -0.12
N PHE A 129 10.02 31.17 -1.07
CA PHE A 129 10.31 30.05 -1.97
C PHE A 129 11.81 30.03 -2.29
N ASP A 130 12.46 28.96 -1.90
CA ASP A 130 13.84 28.66 -2.26
C ASP A 130 13.89 27.39 -3.09
N LYS A 131 14.32 27.50 -4.35
CA LYS A 131 14.39 26.37 -5.27
C LYS A 131 15.28 25.22 -4.78
N SER A 132 16.27 25.50 -3.93
CA SER A 132 17.15 24.48 -3.36
C SER A 132 16.48 23.69 -2.22
N VAL A 133 15.45 24.27 -1.61
CA VAL A 133 14.72 23.68 -0.48
C VAL A 133 13.34 23.19 -0.90
N ASN A 134 12.64 23.99 -1.70
CA ASN A 134 11.23 23.74 -2.02
C ASN A 134 11.01 22.90 -3.28
N ILE A 135 12.06 22.57 -4.05
CA ILE A 135 11.97 21.63 -5.17
C ILE A 135 12.73 20.36 -4.81
N LEU A 136 11.99 19.30 -4.59
CA LEU A 136 12.48 17.95 -4.24
C LEU A 136 12.37 17.03 -5.45
N ASP A 137 13.19 16.00 -5.49
CA ASP A 137 13.08 14.87 -6.42
C ASP A 137 13.27 13.53 -5.72
N ILE A 138 13.23 12.44 -6.48
CA ILE A 138 13.40 11.08 -5.94
C ILE A 138 14.77 10.89 -5.27
N GLU A 139 15.80 11.58 -5.74
CA GLU A 139 17.13 11.53 -5.12
C GLU A 139 17.13 12.20 -3.74
N ASP A 140 16.42 13.34 -3.60
CA ASP A 140 16.28 14.02 -2.31
C ASP A 140 15.48 13.19 -1.32
N LEU A 141 14.42 12.49 -1.76
CA LEU A 141 13.71 11.54 -0.93
C LEU A 141 14.62 10.40 -0.47
N SER A 142 15.44 9.85 -1.37
CA SER A 142 16.41 8.79 -1.01
C SER A 142 17.40 9.25 0.07
N LYS A 143 17.93 10.49 -0.06
CA LYS A 143 18.82 11.08 0.94
C LYS A 143 18.11 11.29 2.28
N ALA A 144 16.88 11.81 2.25
CA ALA A 144 16.08 12.04 3.44
C ALA A 144 15.74 10.73 4.17
N ILE A 145 15.34 9.69 3.44
CA ILE A 145 15.04 8.36 4.02
C ILE A 145 16.29 7.75 4.65
N LYS A 146 17.45 7.84 3.97
CA LYS A 146 18.72 7.35 4.52
C LYS A 146 19.12 8.08 5.81
N ALA A 147 18.75 9.34 5.97
CA ALA A 147 19.02 10.15 7.16
C ALA A 147 18.09 9.85 8.34
N LEU A 148 16.98 9.11 8.13
CA LEU A 148 16.11 8.69 9.22
C LEU A 148 16.86 7.75 10.16
N THR A 149 16.80 8.05 11.46
CA THR A 149 17.39 7.21 12.51
C THR A 149 16.44 6.10 12.97
N ASP A 150 15.16 6.25 12.74
CA ASP A 150 14.12 5.28 13.07
C ASP A 150 13.97 4.23 11.97
N ILE A 151 14.47 3.02 12.25
CA ILE A 151 14.39 1.87 11.34
C ILE A 151 12.94 1.50 11.02
N LYS A 152 12.01 1.62 11.98
CA LYS A 152 10.60 1.30 11.75
C LYS A 152 9.96 2.22 10.71
N LYS A 153 10.35 3.49 10.68
CA LYS A 153 9.93 4.41 9.61
C LYS A 153 10.48 3.99 8.25
N GLN A 154 11.74 3.57 8.19
CA GLN A 154 12.33 3.07 6.95
C GLN A 154 11.64 1.79 6.46
N GLU A 155 11.32 0.86 7.35
CA GLU A 155 10.56 -0.37 7.03
C GLU A 155 9.14 -0.04 6.54
N LYS A 156 8.48 0.91 7.19
CA LYS A 156 7.16 1.38 6.75
C LYS A 156 7.20 2.02 5.36
N ILE A 157 8.22 2.85 5.08
CA ILE A 157 8.43 3.44 3.76
C ILE A 157 8.67 2.34 2.72
N LEU A 158 9.49 1.32 3.03
CA LEU A 158 9.69 0.19 2.12
C LEU A 158 8.37 -0.51 1.81
N SER A 159 7.57 -0.81 2.84
CA SER A 159 6.26 -1.44 2.66
C SER A 159 5.31 -0.60 1.79
N ILE A 160 5.28 0.72 1.99
CA ILE A 160 4.51 1.65 1.16
C ILE A 160 4.97 1.57 -0.29
N LEU A 161 6.28 1.65 -0.53
CA LEU A 161 6.87 1.61 -1.88
C LEU A 161 6.61 0.27 -2.58
N GLU A 162 6.82 -0.86 -1.90
CA GLU A 162 6.59 -2.20 -2.46
C GLU A 162 5.13 -2.37 -2.89
N ASN A 163 4.19 -1.98 -2.04
CA ASN A 163 2.76 -2.05 -2.35
C ASN A 163 2.39 -1.17 -3.54
N TYR A 164 3.07 -0.05 -3.70
CA TYR A 164 2.75 0.94 -4.71
C TYR A 164 3.39 0.66 -6.06
N VAL A 165 4.67 0.30 -6.07
CA VAL A 165 5.38 -0.14 -7.28
C VAL A 165 4.73 -1.39 -7.85
N TYR A 166 4.21 -2.26 -6.97
CA TYR A 166 3.40 -3.40 -7.38
C TYR A 166 2.13 -2.95 -8.13
N LYS A 167 1.39 -1.96 -7.63
CA LYS A 167 0.24 -1.36 -8.32
C LYS A 167 0.63 -0.71 -9.65
N LEU A 168 1.75 0.01 -9.70
CA LEU A 168 2.23 0.68 -10.90
C LEU A 168 2.70 -0.28 -12.01
N LYS A 169 3.18 -1.48 -11.67
CA LYS A 169 3.60 -2.49 -12.67
C LYS A 169 2.45 -3.09 -13.46
N GLY A 170 1.25 -2.50 -13.38
CA GLY A 170 0.08 -3.01 -14.11
C GLY A 170 -0.41 -4.35 -13.56
N HIS A 171 -0.01 -4.71 -12.35
CA HIS A 171 -0.74 -5.68 -11.56
C HIS A 171 -2.06 -5.02 -11.10
N PHE A 172 -2.65 -4.26 -12.03
CA PHE A 172 -4.05 -3.92 -12.00
C PHE A 172 -4.79 -5.24 -11.99
N ILE A 173 -5.39 -5.58 -10.83
CA ILE A 173 -6.56 -6.46 -10.75
C ILE A 173 -6.48 -7.72 -11.66
N GLU A 174 -5.56 -7.77 -12.60
CA GLU A 174 -5.34 -8.87 -13.50
C GLU A 174 -4.43 -9.87 -12.81
N ASP A 175 -5.10 -10.95 -12.45
CA ASP A 175 -4.59 -12.29 -12.45
C ASP A 175 -3.77 -12.72 -11.25
N ILE A 176 -4.48 -12.89 -10.12
CA ILE A 176 -4.13 -14.02 -9.30
C ILE A 176 -4.46 -15.26 -10.13
N THR A 177 -3.44 -15.85 -10.69
CA THR A 177 -3.63 -17.04 -11.50
C THR A 177 -3.93 -18.25 -10.62
N PRO A 178 -4.56 -19.31 -11.15
CA PRO A 178 -4.69 -20.58 -10.44
C PRO A 178 -3.34 -21.11 -9.94
N GLN A 179 -2.24 -20.82 -10.65
CA GLN A 179 -0.89 -21.19 -10.28
C GLN A 179 -0.39 -20.43 -9.05
N ASP A 180 -0.70 -19.14 -8.92
CA ASP A 180 -0.34 -18.33 -7.74
C ASP A 180 -1.06 -18.83 -6.50
N ILE A 181 -2.37 -19.14 -6.63
CA ILE A 181 -3.16 -19.74 -5.55
C ILE A 181 -2.56 -21.09 -5.13
N ALA A 182 -2.27 -21.96 -6.09
CA ALA A 182 -1.68 -23.27 -5.83
C ALA A 182 -0.33 -23.14 -5.12
N LYS A 183 0.52 -22.23 -5.59
CA LYS A 183 1.85 -21.97 -5.02
C LYS A 183 1.75 -21.50 -3.58
N VAL A 184 0.93 -20.49 -3.27
CA VAL A 184 0.75 -19.97 -1.91
C VAL A 184 0.23 -21.07 -0.97
N LEU A 185 -0.75 -21.87 -1.40
CA LEU A 185 -1.26 -22.99 -0.61
C LEU A 185 -0.20 -24.07 -0.36
N GLN A 186 0.63 -24.39 -1.35
CA GLN A 186 1.71 -25.38 -1.22
C GLN A 186 2.81 -24.87 -0.27
N GLU A 187 3.24 -23.62 -0.42
CA GLU A 187 4.28 -23.02 0.42
C GLU A 187 3.83 -22.91 1.87
N PHE A 188 2.58 -22.51 2.11
CA PHE A 188 1.98 -22.50 3.45
C PHE A 188 1.93 -23.91 4.09
N SER A 189 1.63 -24.93 3.29
CA SER A 189 1.54 -26.32 3.73
C SER A 189 2.91 -26.97 3.97
N SER A 190 3.95 -26.57 3.23
CA SER A 190 5.27 -27.20 3.30
C SER A 190 6.01 -26.96 4.61
N GLN A 191 5.63 -25.93 5.33
CA GLN A 191 6.26 -25.53 6.60
C GLN A 191 5.75 -26.30 7.81
N ASN A 192 4.64 -27.04 7.65
CA ASN A 192 4.07 -27.81 8.76
C ASN A 192 3.57 -29.18 8.30
N PRO A 193 4.50 -30.16 8.05
CA PRO A 193 4.14 -31.49 7.57
C PRO A 193 3.25 -32.28 8.53
N ASP A 194 3.22 -31.94 9.82
CA ASP A 194 2.34 -32.60 10.81
C ASP A 194 0.91 -32.08 10.78
N LEU A 195 0.66 -30.91 10.19
CA LEU A 195 -0.68 -30.35 9.97
C LEU A 195 -1.53 -31.19 9.01
N ILE A 196 -0.90 -31.92 8.10
CA ILE A 196 -1.58 -32.68 7.04
C ILE A 196 -2.07 -34.06 7.51
N LYS A 197 -1.52 -34.60 8.60
CA LYS A 197 -1.69 -36.01 8.97
C LYS A 197 -2.95 -36.34 9.77
N ASN A 198 -3.60 -35.41 10.45
CA ASN A 198 -4.53 -35.75 11.53
C ASN A 198 -5.96 -35.19 11.46
N ILE A 199 -6.45 -34.71 10.33
CA ILE A 199 -7.79 -34.15 10.27
C ILE A 199 -8.72 -35.00 9.40
N SER A 200 -9.52 -35.83 10.04
CA SER A 200 -10.83 -36.25 9.54
C SER A 200 -11.78 -35.05 9.68
N VAL A 201 -11.96 -34.32 8.60
CA VAL A 201 -12.84 -33.15 8.59
C VAL A 201 -14.28 -33.61 8.62
N SER A 202 -14.92 -33.55 9.76
CA SER A 202 -16.36 -33.41 9.82
C SER A 202 -16.69 -32.01 9.37
N ILE A 203 -17.20 -31.86 8.18
CA ILE A 203 -17.75 -30.59 7.67
C ILE A 203 -18.99 -30.29 8.51
N GLN A 204 -18.81 -29.61 9.64
CA GLN A 204 -19.94 -29.00 10.31
C GLN A 204 -20.37 -27.82 9.41
N SER A 205 -21.68 -27.75 9.15
CA SER A 205 -22.30 -26.64 8.47
C SER A 205 -22.01 -25.37 9.27
N ILE A 206 -20.99 -24.63 8.89
CA ILE A 206 -20.66 -23.36 9.52
C ILE A 206 -21.79 -22.39 9.12
N HIS A 207 -22.53 -21.88 10.11
CA HIS A 207 -23.44 -20.77 9.89
C HIS A 207 -22.60 -19.56 9.43
N ARG A 208 -22.73 -19.21 8.16
CA ARG A 208 -22.03 -18.08 7.59
C ARG A 208 -22.65 -16.79 8.14
N THR A 209 -21.86 -16.04 8.90
CA THR A 209 -22.19 -14.69 9.32
C THR A 209 -22.04 -13.75 8.12
N ASP A 210 -22.99 -12.84 7.89
CA ASP A 210 -22.83 -11.85 6.82
C ASP A 210 -21.63 -10.92 7.10
N PHE A 211 -21.01 -10.40 6.05
CA PHE A 211 -19.76 -9.66 6.14
C PHE A 211 -19.81 -8.42 7.04
N PRO A 212 -20.87 -7.58 6.99
CA PRO A 212 -21.00 -6.45 7.91
C PRO A 212 -21.05 -6.86 9.37
N GLU A 213 -21.85 -7.86 9.70
CA GLU A 213 -21.99 -8.36 11.08
C GLU A 213 -20.70 -9.03 11.56
N LYS A 214 -20.03 -9.79 10.69
CA LYS A 214 -18.72 -10.36 11.01
C LYS A 214 -17.68 -9.31 11.33
N ASN A 215 -17.63 -8.23 10.56
CA ASN A 215 -16.70 -7.12 10.80
C ASN A 215 -16.98 -6.46 12.16
N ARG A 216 -18.25 -6.31 12.54
CA ARG A 216 -18.65 -5.78 13.82
C ARG A 216 -18.23 -6.69 14.98
N ILE A 217 -18.46 -8.00 14.88
CA ILE A 217 -18.09 -8.99 15.89
C ILE A 217 -16.57 -8.98 16.12
N ASN A 218 -15.80 -8.94 15.03
CA ASN A 218 -14.34 -9.00 15.09
C ASN A 218 -13.67 -7.64 15.33
N ASN A 219 -14.44 -6.55 15.43
CA ASN A 219 -13.92 -5.19 15.58
C ASN A 219 -12.90 -4.82 14.48
N LEU A 220 -13.26 -5.10 13.21
CA LEU A 220 -12.42 -4.74 12.07
C LEU A 220 -12.52 -3.23 11.80
N SER A 221 -11.40 -2.55 11.58
CA SER A 221 -11.40 -1.12 11.33
C SER A 221 -12.07 -0.76 9.99
N GLU A 222 -12.73 0.41 9.92
CA GLU A 222 -13.35 0.87 8.67
C GLU A 222 -12.36 1.00 7.50
N GLY A 223 -11.12 1.41 7.81
CA GLY A 223 -10.04 1.50 6.82
C GLY A 223 -9.70 0.13 6.24
N TYR A 224 -9.64 -0.89 7.10
CA TYR A 224 -9.33 -2.24 6.68
C TYR A 224 -10.49 -2.91 5.92
N ILE A 225 -11.75 -2.63 6.32
CA ILE A 225 -12.94 -3.07 5.58
C ILE A 225 -12.89 -2.54 4.14
N LYS A 226 -12.59 -1.26 3.95
CA LYS A 226 -12.43 -0.65 2.61
C LYS A 226 -11.30 -1.31 1.83
N LEU A 227 -10.18 -1.60 2.48
CA LEU A 227 -9.07 -2.33 1.87
C LEU A 227 -9.51 -3.69 1.33
N ILE A 228 -10.21 -4.51 2.15
CA ILE A 228 -10.73 -5.81 1.72
C ILE A 228 -11.67 -5.66 0.53
N GLN A 229 -12.60 -4.71 0.58
CA GLN A 229 -13.58 -4.48 -0.48
C GLN A 229 -12.93 -4.05 -1.80
N GLN A 230 -11.92 -3.22 -1.76
CA GLN A 230 -11.27 -2.68 -2.94
C GLN A 230 -10.20 -3.60 -3.52
N GLU A 231 -9.40 -4.22 -2.65
CA GLU A 231 -8.17 -4.92 -3.05
C GLU A 231 -8.33 -6.45 -3.11
N SER A 232 -9.26 -7.03 -2.35
CA SER A 232 -9.34 -8.49 -2.22
C SER A 232 -10.64 -9.08 -2.73
N LEU A 233 -11.78 -8.43 -2.47
CA LEU A 233 -13.09 -8.92 -2.86
C LEU A 233 -13.22 -9.26 -4.36
N PRO A 234 -12.65 -8.51 -5.31
CA PRO A 234 -12.69 -8.84 -6.73
C PRO A 234 -12.11 -10.22 -7.09
N PHE A 235 -11.22 -10.76 -6.24
CA PHE A 235 -10.56 -12.05 -6.48
C PHE A 235 -11.24 -13.24 -5.79
N PHE A 236 -12.20 -13.01 -4.91
CA PHE A 236 -12.82 -14.10 -4.12
C PHE A 236 -13.51 -15.13 -4.99
N GLU A 237 -14.11 -14.71 -6.09
CA GLU A 237 -14.73 -15.64 -7.05
C GLU A 237 -13.70 -16.57 -7.71
N GLN A 238 -12.49 -16.05 -7.99
CA GLN A 238 -11.40 -16.83 -8.58
C GLN A 238 -10.90 -17.89 -7.59
N PHE A 239 -10.72 -17.53 -6.31
CA PHE A 239 -10.38 -18.48 -5.25
C PHE A 239 -11.45 -19.55 -5.07
N ALA A 240 -12.72 -19.17 -5.02
CA ALA A 240 -13.84 -20.11 -4.90
C ALA A 240 -13.86 -21.10 -6.07
N LYS A 241 -13.80 -20.61 -7.30
CA LYS A 241 -13.76 -21.43 -8.52
C LYS A 241 -12.56 -22.37 -8.56
N PHE A 242 -11.37 -21.89 -8.08
CA PHE A 242 -10.18 -22.74 -7.99
C PHE A 242 -10.39 -23.90 -7.03
N LEU A 243 -10.91 -23.64 -5.83
CA LEU A 243 -11.13 -24.66 -4.82
C LEU A 243 -12.29 -25.63 -5.15
N GLU A 244 -13.24 -25.21 -5.97
CA GLU A 244 -14.38 -26.06 -6.38
C GLU A 244 -14.03 -27.06 -7.49
N LYS A 245 -12.98 -26.80 -8.28
CA LYS A 245 -12.58 -27.72 -9.34
C LYS A 245 -12.12 -29.06 -8.78
N PHE A 246 -12.63 -30.14 -9.37
CA PHE A 246 -12.30 -31.51 -8.96
C PHE A 246 -10.80 -31.82 -9.01
N GLU A 247 -10.10 -31.31 -10.01
CA GLU A 247 -8.65 -31.44 -10.18
C GLU A 247 -7.87 -30.81 -9.01
N ASN A 248 -8.44 -29.81 -8.34
CA ASN A 248 -7.84 -29.06 -7.24
C ASN A 248 -8.25 -29.59 -5.84
N ARG A 249 -8.85 -30.79 -5.75
CA ARG A 249 -9.30 -31.35 -4.46
C ARG A 249 -8.21 -31.43 -3.38
N ASN A 250 -6.95 -31.61 -3.79
CA ASN A 250 -5.84 -31.62 -2.85
C ASN A 250 -5.57 -30.21 -2.28
N PHE A 251 -5.66 -29.18 -3.11
CA PHE A 251 -5.54 -27.78 -2.68
C PHE A 251 -6.69 -27.37 -1.76
N LYS A 252 -7.91 -27.84 -2.04
CA LYS A 252 -9.06 -27.65 -1.15
C LYS A 252 -8.81 -28.24 0.23
N LYS A 253 -8.21 -29.44 0.31
CA LYS A 253 -7.83 -30.07 1.57
C LYS A 253 -6.73 -29.26 2.30
N ILE A 254 -5.72 -28.81 1.59
CA ILE A 254 -4.67 -27.93 2.14
C ILE A 254 -5.29 -26.65 2.70
N TYR A 255 -6.18 -26.00 1.95
CA TYR A 255 -6.89 -24.80 2.36
C TYR A 255 -7.61 -25.02 3.72
N TYR A 256 -8.40 -26.07 3.86
CA TYR A 256 -9.11 -26.34 5.12
C TYR A 256 -8.19 -26.67 6.29
N ASN A 257 -7.05 -27.29 6.04
CA ASN A 257 -6.06 -27.51 7.08
C ASN A 257 -5.50 -26.17 7.58
N ILE A 258 -5.09 -25.32 6.65
CA ILE A 258 -4.56 -23.97 6.97
C ILE A 258 -5.61 -23.16 7.76
N THR A 259 -6.87 -23.13 7.32
CA THR A 259 -7.93 -22.38 8.02
C THR A 259 -8.16 -22.90 9.42
N THR A 260 -8.14 -24.22 9.60
CA THR A 260 -8.32 -24.85 10.92
C THR A 260 -7.22 -24.44 11.90
N ASP A 261 -5.98 -24.38 11.44
CA ASP A 261 -4.86 -24.04 12.31
C ASP A 261 -4.77 -22.55 12.58
N LEU A 262 -4.99 -21.73 11.58
CA LEU A 262 -5.09 -20.28 11.76
C LEU A 262 -6.22 -19.93 12.73
N GLN A 263 -7.40 -20.60 12.61
CA GLN A 263 -8.50 -20.37 13.54
C GLN A 263 -8.14 -20.71 14.98
N LYS A 264 -7.42 -21.80 15.23
CA LYS A 264 -6.93 -22.14 16.58
C LYS A 264 -6.00 -21.06 17.12
N VAL A 265 -5.02 -20.62 16.31
CA VAL A 265 -4.08 -19.57 16.70
C VAL A 265 -4.82 -18.25 17.00
N ILE A 266 -5.78 -17.88 16.15
CA ILE A 266 -6.58 -16.68 16.32
C ILE A 266 -7.38 -16.74 17.63
N LEU A 267 -8.09 -17.83 17.89
CA LEU A 267 -8.92 -17.96 19.10
C LEU A 267 -8.09 -17.92 20.39
N VAL A 268 -6.91 -18.51 20.37
CA VAL A 268 -6.00 -18.50 21.57
C VAL A 268 -5.45 -17.12 21.85
N ASN A 269 -5.13 -16.34 20.80
CA ASN A 269 -4.47 -15.06 20.96
C ASN A 269 -5.41 -13.85 20.76
N ARG A 270 -6.72 -14.10 20.62
CA ARG A 270 -7.69 -13.04 20.28
C ARG A 270 -7.72 -11.89 21.29
N SER A 271 -7.55 -12.21 22.57
CA SER A 271 -7.52 -11.24 23.66
C SER A 271 -6.33 -10.29 23.64
N ASP A 272 -5.28 -10.62 22.89
CA ASP A 272 -4.06 -9.83 22.82
C ASP A 272 -4.17 -8.69 21.80
N PHE A 273 -5.28 -8.65 21.05
CA PHE A 273 -5.51 -7.68 19.98
C PHE A 273 -6.80 -6.91 20.21
N GLU A 274 -6.73 -5.60 20.03
CA GLU A 274 -7.92 -4.73 20.08
C GLU A 274 -8.77 -4.82 18.80
N GLN A 275 -8.10 -4.93 17.65
CA GLN A 275 -8.72 -4.98 16.33
C GLN A 275 -8.25 -6.23 15.56
N PHE A 276 -9.11 -6.77 14.71
CA PHE A 276 -8.79 -7.97 13.94
C PHE A 276 -7.76 -7.72 12.85
N ASP A 277 -7.64 -6.51 12.33
CA ASP A 277 -6.60 -6.11 11.39
C ASP A 277 -5.18 -6.37 11.93
N GLN A 278 -4.95 -6.18 13.24
CA GLN A 278 -3.68 -6.51 13.89
C GLN A 278 -3.34 -8.00 13.80
N ILE A 279 -4.35 -8.87 13.79
CA ILE A 279 -4.17 -10.32 13.59
C ILE A 279 -3.68 -10.60 12.17
N PHE A 280 -4.29 -9.97 11.15
CA PHE A 280 -3.82 -10.12 9.77
C PHE A 280 -2.36 -9.68 9.61
N GLU A 281 -2.00 -8.51 10.16
CA GLU A 281 -0.62 -8.00 10.14
C GLU A 281 0.36 -8.95 10.84
N THR A 282 -0.06 -9.54 11.96
CA THR A 282 0.75 -10.51 12.71
C THR A 282 0.95 -11.79 11.92
N ILE A 283 -0.10 -12.34 11.32
CA ILE A 283 -0.01 -13.54 10.47
C ILE A 283 0.92 -13.26 9.28
N GLU A 284 0.78 -12.12 8.62
CA GLU A 284 1.67 -11.73 7.53
C GLU A 284 3.13 -11.61 7.99
N SER A 285 3.38 -11.06 9.19
CA SER A 285 4.72 -10.95 9.75
C SER A 285 5.34 -12.32 10.06
N ILE A 286 4.57 -13.21 10.67
CA ILE A 286 5.01 -14.59 10.93
C ILE A 286 5.33 -15.31 9.62
N CYS A 287 4.50 -15.16 8.60
CA CYS A 287 4.76 -15.74 7.29
C CYS A 287 6.04 -15.18 6.65
N LYS A 288 6.33 -13.89 6.83
CA LYS A 288 7.57 -13.26 6.38
C LYS A 288 8.81 -13.91 7.00
N GLU A 289 8.75 -14.16 8.29
CA GLU A 289 9.89 -14.71 9.04
C GLU A 289 10.11 -16.19 8.74
N GLN A 290 9.03 -16.97 8.69
CA GLN A 290 9.09 -18.42 8.57
C GLN A 290 9.10 -18.93 7.13
N VAL A 291 8.53 -18.18 6.18
CA VAL A 291 8.40 -18.56 4.78
C VAL A 291 8.77 -17.40 3.86
N PRO A 292 10.07 -17.03 3.79
CA PRO A 292 10.50 -15.88 2.97
C PRO A 292 10.10 -15.97 1.50
N GLN A 293 9.88 -17.17 0.96
CA GLN A 293 9.40 -17.39 -0.40
C GLN A 293 7.99 -16.85 -0.64
N LEU A 294 7.12 -16.82 0.40
CA LEU A 294 5.78 -16.21 0.33
C LEU A 294 5.83 -14.69 0.14
N LEU A 295 6.98 -14.05 0.34
CA LEU A 295 7.14 -12.60 0.10
C LEU A 295 6.97 -12.23 -1.37
N ALA A 296 7.32 -13.12 -2.29
CA ALA A 296 7.10 -12.91 -3.72
C ALA A 296 5.60 -12.87 -4.08
N ASP A 297 4.77 -13.52 -3.26
CA ASP A 297 3.32 -13.66 -3.45
C ASP A 297 2.52 -13.05 -2.29
N ARG A 298 3.07 -12.02 -1.61
CA ARG A 298 2.44 -11.35 -0.45
C ARG A 298 0.99 -10.96 -0.70
N ARG A 299 0.68 -10.48 -1.90
CA ARG A 299 -0.68 -10.09 -2.26
C ARG A 299 -1.61 -11.30 -2.33
N THR A 300 -1.17 -12.38 -2.95
CA THR A 300 -1.97 -13.61 -3.02
C THR A 300 -2.21 -14.17 -1.62
N LEU A 301 -1.21 -14.13 -0.73
CA LEU A 301 -1.36 -14.48 0.67
C LEU A 301 -2.38 -13.58 1.39
N GLN A 302 -2.27 -12.27 1.24
CA GLN A 302 -3.19 -11.31 1.85
C GLN A 302 -4.62 -11.55 1.37
N ILE A 303 -4.84 -11.74 0.08
CA ILE A 303 -6.15 -12.03 -0.48
C ILE A 303 -6.67 -13.39 0.01
N LEU A 304 -5.80 -14.40 0.14
CA LEU A 304 -6.16 -15.69 0.72
C LEU A 304 -6.66 -15.56 2.16
N LEU A 305 -5.96 -14.80 3.00
CA LEU A 305 -6.37 -14.54 4.39
C LEU A 305 -7.71 -13.80 4.46
N HIS A 306 -7.89 -12.78 3.62
CA HIS A 306 -9.16 -12.06 3.51
C HIS A 306 -10.29 -12.94 2.98
N PHE A 307 -10.00 -13.83 2.04
CA PHE A 307 -10.96 -14.80 1.54
C PHE A 307 -11.39 -15.80 2.63
N MET A 308 -10.43 -16.33 3.41
CA MET A 308 -10.72 -17.19 4.56
C MET A 308 -11.62 -16.50 5.59
N TYR A 309 -11.32 -15.23 5.87
CA TYR A 309 -12.14 -14.42 6.77
C TYR A 309 -13.56 -14.20 6.22
N PHE A 310 -13.67 -13.82 4.96
CA PHE A 310 -14.95 -13.60 4.27
C PHE A 310 -15.80 -14.86 4.20
N GLN A 311 -15.18 -16.03 3.99
CA GLN A 311 -15.88 -17.32 3.98
C GLN A 311 -16.29 -17.81 5.37
N CYS A 312 -15.97 -17.06 6.42
CA CYS A 312 -16.18 -17.43 7.82
C CYS A 312 -15.31 -18.61 8.30
N ASP A 313 -14.25 -18.94 7.57
CA ASP A 313 -13.35 -20.02 7.93
C ASP A 313 -12.36 -19.63 9.04
N ILE A 314 -12.09 -18.32 9.20
CA ILE A 314 -11.29 -17.75 10.30
C ILE A 314 -12.00 -16.55 10.95
N GLY A 315 -11.64 -16.23 12.19
CA GLY A 315 -12.25 -15.18 13.01
C GLY A 315 -13.51 -15.63 13.74
N GLU A 316 -14.06 -14.74 14.55
CA GLU A 316 -15.29 -15.00 15.30
C GLU A 316 -16.50 -14.92 14.36
N ASN A 317 -17.43 -15.85 14.55
CA ASN A 317 -18.69 -15.92 13.83
C ASN A 317 -19.84 -15.80 14.80
N LYS A 318 -21.03 -15.48 14.29
CA LYS A 318 -22.26 -15.49 15.09
C LYS A 318 -22.53 -16.92 15.59
N PRO A 319 -22.86 -17.09 16.90
CA PRO A 319 -23.18 -18.39 17.46
C PRO A 319 -24.41 -19.04 16.80
#